data_72bc62a18b93a42110a14d609732bd35
#
_entry.id   72bc62a18b93a42110a14d609732bd35
#
_cell.length_a   1.000
_cell.length_b   1.000
_cell.length_c   1.000
_cell.angle_alpha   90.00
_cell.angle_beta   90.00
_cell.angle_gamma   90.00
#
_symmetry.space_group_name_H-M   'P 1'
#
loop_
_entity.id
_entity.type
_entity.pdbx_description
1 polymer ?
#
loop_
_entity_poly.entity_id
_entity_poly.type
_entity_poly.pdbx_seq_one_letter_code
_entity_poly.pdbx_strand_id
1 'polypeptide(L)'
;LQIGDRVFASRLTPRLFTLHRGDIIVFKDPADWMEGEQLPTNLMSIIDSNRYLIKRVIGLPGDTVACEGSGEPITVNGKPIDESAYLKSGVNPSDSPFSVTVTDGNVFVLGDNRSNSRDSRYHLDDGNNGLVPYDDIQGVALFRFWPFTRIGILN
;
A
#
# COMPACT_ATOMS: atom_id res chain seq x y z
N LEU A 1 3.74 -7.77 6.64
CA LEU A 1 5.17 -7.41 6.71
C LEU A 1 5.47 -6.65 7.99
N GLN A 2 6.68 -6.81 8.54
CA GLN A 2 7.15 -6.14 9.75
C GLN A 2 8.50 -5.45 9.47
N ILE A 3 8.84 -4.48 10.33
CA ILE A 3 10.15 -3.82 10.24
C ILE A 3 11.27 -4.88 10.34
N GLY A 4 12.21 -4.86 9.40
CA GLY A 4 13.32 -5.82 9.30
C GLY A 4 13.04 -7.01 8.35
N ASP A 5 11.82 -7.16 7.82
CA ASP A 5 11.57 -8.15 6.76
C ASP A 5 12.32 -7.76 5.48
N ARG A 6 12.96 -8.74 4.85
CA ARG A 6 13.53 -8.59 3.51
C ARG A 6 12.65 -9.31 2.50
N VAL A 7 12.25 -8.61 1.47
CA VAL A 7 11.36 -9.12 0.43
C VAL A 7 12.06 -9.12 -0.94
N PHE A 8 11.74 -10.10 -1.75
CA PHE A 8 12.11 -10.12 -3.15
C PHE A 8 10.98 -9.49 -3.95
N ALA A 9 11.25 -8.38 -4.63
CA ALA A 9 10.30 -7.72 -5.51
C ALA A 9 10.74 -7.94 -6.98
N SER A 10 9.80 -8.37 -7.80
CA SER A 10 10.03 -8.48 -9.24
C SER A 10 9.91 -7.09 -9.87
N ARG A 11 10.97 -6.63 -10.53
CA ARG A 11 10.96 -5.37 -11.31
C ARG A 11 10.26 -5.50 -12.67
N LEU A 12 9.82 -6.70 -13.04
CA LEU A 12 9.21 -6.97 -14.35
C LEU A 12 7.72 -6.60 -14.41
N THR A 13 7.13 -6.23 -13.32
CA THR A 13 5.77 -5.72 -13.19
C THR A 13 5.82 -4.21 -13.05
N PRO A 14 5.01 -3.40 -13.53
CA PRO A 14 3.66 -3.37 -14.06
C PRO A 14 3.58 -3.27 -15.60
N ARG A 15 4.72 -3.25 -16.28
CA ARG A 15 4.74 -3.12 -17.76
C ARG A 15 4.51 -4.44 -18.50
N LEU A 16 4.73 -5.58 -17.83
CA LEU A 16 4.65 -6.93 -18.42
C LEU A 16 3.60 -7.84 -17.77
N PHE A 17 3.06 -7.48 -16.61
CA PHE A 17 2.07 -8.30 -15.89
C PHE A 17 0.92 -7.42 -15.39
N THR A 18 -0.27 -7.97 -15.42
CA THR A 18 -1.47 -7.31 -14.87
C THR A 18 -1.38 -7.30 -13.35
N LEU A 19 -1.52 -6.12 -12.73
CA LEU A 19 -1.69 -6.00 -11.29
C LEU A 19 -3.03 -6.57 -10.86
N HIS A 20 -3.05 -7.22 -9.70
CA HIS A 20 -4.24 -7.76 -9.11
C HIS A 20 -4.51 -7.12 -7.75
N ARG A 21 -5.76 -7.12 -7.35
CA ARG A 21 -6.13 -6.74 -5.99
C ARG A 21 -5.53 -7.74 -5.01
N GLY A 22 -4.90 -7.21 -3.94
CA GLY A 22 -4.17 -8.01 -2.98
C GLY A 22 -2.65 -8.02 -3.20
N ASP A 23 -2.16 -7.68 -4.39
CA ASP A 23 -0.72 -7.59 -4.65
C ASP A 23 -0.06 -6.60 -3.70
N ILE A 24 1.12 -6.96 -3.20
CA ILE A 24 1.95 -6.05 -2.41
C ILE A 24 2.94 -5.39 -3.35
N ILE A 25 2.87 -4.08 -3.48
CA ILE A 25 3.73 -3.32 -4.39
C ILE A 25 4.77 -2.50 -3.63
N VAL A 26 5.92 -2.34 -4.28
CA VAL A 26 6.95 -1.37 -3.92
C VAL A 26 6.87 -0.22 -4.91
N PHE A 27 6.72 1.00 -4.44
CA PHE A 27 6.57 2.17 -5.29
C PHE A 27 7.31 3.37 -4.72
N LYS A 28 7.67 4.31 -5.59
CA LYS A 28 8.25 5.58 -5.21
C LYS A 28 7.16 6.42 -4.52
N ASP A 29 7.54 7.15 -3.48
CA ASP A 29 6.64 8.07 -2.79
C ASP A 29 6.07 9.11 -3.79
N PRO A 30 4.76 9.11 -4.08
CA PRO A 30 4.20 9.90 -5.17
C PRO A 30 4.06 11.37 -4.84
N ALA A 31 3.91 11.74 -3.56
CA ALA A 31 3.59 13.10 -3.14
C ALA A 31 4.13 13.40 -1.72
N ASP A 32 5.35 12.94 -1.42
CA ASP A 32 5.99 13.13 -0.12
C ASP A 32 5.14 12.65 1.07
N TRP A 33 4.47 11.50 0.90
CA TRP A 33 3.63 10.91 1.95
C TRP A 33 4.37 10.66 3.27
N MET A 34 5.69 10.55 3.20
CA MET A 34 6.58 10.37 4.35
C MET A 34 7.14 11.68 4.89
N GLU A 35 6.65 12.83 4.42
CA GLU A 35 7.11 14.14 4.93
C GLU A 35 6.79 14.27 6.43
N GLY A 36 7.80 14.75 7.18
CA GLY A 36 7.70 14.91 8.64
C GLY A 36 8.03 13.67 9.47
N GLU A 37 8.32 12.51 8.89
CA GLU A 37 8.97 11.44 9.66
C GLU A 37 10.43 11.81 9.94
N GLN A 38 10.77 11.92 11.22
CA GLN A 38 12.18 12.08 11.66
C GLN A 38 12.90 10.75 11.47
N LEU A 39 13.54 10.58 10.31
CA LEU A 39 14.50 9.50 10.13
C LEU A 39 15.74 9.78 10.98
N PRO A 40 16.35 8.77 11.62
CA PRO A 40 17.61 8.95 12.33
C PRO A 40 18.66 9.58 11.40
N THR A 41 19.36 10.60 11.87
CA THR A 41 20.30 11.43 11.10
C THR A 41 21.40 10.64 10.38
N ASN A 42 21.73 9.45 10.89
CA ASN A 42 22.71 8.53 10.31
C ASN A 42 22.17 7.73 9.10
N LEU A 43 20.85 7.68 8.89
CA LEU A 43 20.25 7.06 7.72
C LEU A 43 19.98 8.06 6.58
N MET A 44 19.87 9.36 6.90
CA MET A 44 19.59 10.40 5.89
C MET A 44 20.67 10.53 4.81
N SER A 45 21.92 10.14 5.10
CA SER A 45 23.03 10.20 4.12
C SER A 45 23.11 8.97 3.21
N ILE A 46 22.34 7.92 3.48
CA ILE A 46 22.37 6.65 2.74
C ILE A 46 21.10 6.48 1.87
N ILE A 47 20.03 7.18 2.22
CA ILE A 47 18.78 7.15 1.47
C ILE A 47 18.83 8.29 0.46
N ASP A 48 19.36 7.94 -0.72
CA ASP A 48 19.18 8.72 -1.94
C ASP A 48 17.73 9.19 -2.05
N SER A 49 17.48 10.33 -2.68
CA SER A 49 16.20 11.04 -2.84
C SER A 49 14.99 10.21 -3.34
N ASN A 50 15.13 8.90 -3.42
CA ASN A 50 14.09 7.96 -3.79
C ASN A 50 13.53 7.25 -2.56
N ARG A 51 12.53 7.86 -1.92
CA ARG A 51 11.77 7.19 -0.88
C ARG A 51 10.86 6.15 -1.52
N TYR A 52 10.98 4.91 -1.06
CA TYR A 52 10.13 3.80 -1.50
C TYR A 52 9.18 3.38 -0.38
N LEU A 53 7.94 3.16 -0.76
CA LEU A 53 6.89 2.65 0.10
C LEU A 53 6.51 1.23 -0.33
N ILE A 54 6.00 0.45 0.63
CA ILE A 54 5.46 -0.88 0.38
C ILE A 54 4.04 -0.94 0.93
N LYS A 55 3.06 -1.22 0.09
CA LYS A 55 1.64 -1.27 0.44
C LYS A 55 0.94 -2.35 -0.38
N ARG A 56 -0.29 -2.67 0.04
CA ARG A 56 -1.17 -3.62 -0.65
C ARG A 56 -2.13 -2.89 -1.58
N VAL A 57 -2.27 -3.38 -2.80
CA VAL A 57 -3.26 -2.90 -3.78
C VAL A 57 -4.66 -3.31 -3.33
N ILE A 58 -5.53 -2.34 -3.14
CA ILE A 58 -6.94 -2.53 -2.77
C ILE A 58 -7.88 -2.17 -3.91
N GLY A 59 -7.59 -1.09 -4.63
CA GLY A 59 -8.38 -0.64 -5.77
C GLY A 59 -7.56 -0.63 -7.06
N LEU A 60 -8.15 -1.08 -8.14
CA LEU A 60 -7.65 -1.05 -9.51
C LEU A 60 -8.39 0.02 -10.32
N PRO A 61 -7.89 0.44 -11.49
CA PRO A 61 -8.57 1.42 -12.34
C PRO A 61 -10.05 1.09 -12.56
N GLY A 62 -10.92 2.08 -12.36
CA GLY A 62 -12.37 1.94 -12.45
C GLY A 62 -13.06 1.48 -11.17
N ASP A 63 -12.34 1.01 -10.15
CA ASP A 63 -12.93 0.66 -8.86
C ASP A 63 -13.29 1.90 -8.06
N THR A 64 -14.37 1.82 -7.29
CA THR A 64 -14.67 2.74 -6.18
C THR A 64 -14.36 2.03 -4.87
N VAL A 65 -13.35 2.53 -4.15
CA VAL A 65 -12.95 2.03 -2.82
C VAL A 65 -13.52 2.95 -1.76
N ALA A 66 -14.26 2.40 -0.81
CA ALA A 66 -14.91 3.20 0.23
C ALA A 66 -14.91 2.49 1.59
N CYS A 67 -15.06 3.28 2.65
CA CYS A 67 -15.30 2.83 4.01
C CYS A 67 -16.10 3.90 4.75
N GLU A 68 -17.05 3.46 5.57
CA GLU A 68 -17.85 4.37 6.42
C GLU A 68 -17.07 4.84 7.66
N GLY A 69 -15.88 4.29 7.90
CA GLY A 69 -15.10 4.56 9.11
C GLY A 69 -15.54 3.73 10.30
N SER A 70 -15.05 4.08 11.49
CA SER A 70 -15.46 3.46 12.77
C SER A 70 -15.35 1.94 12.81
N GLY A 71 -14.43 1.35 12.04
CA GLY A 71 -14.21 -0.10 11.98
C GLY A 71 -15.08 -0.86 10.99
N GLU A 72 -15.93 -0.16 10.24
CA GLU A 72 -16.69 -0.78 9.14
C GLU A 72 -15.74 -1.32 8.05
N PRO A 73 -16.16 -2.38 7.33
CA PRO A 73 -15.31 -3.01 6.33
C PRO A 73 -15.01 -2.06 5.16
N ILE A 74 -13.84 -2.26 4.57
CA ILE A 74 -13.53 -1.65 3.27
C ILE A 74 -14.42 -2.30 2.20
N THR A 75 -15.00 -1.47 1.36
CA THR A 75 -15.79 -1.92 0.22
C THR A 75 -15.11 -1.56 -1.09
N VAL A 76 -15.27 -2.42 -2.09
CA VAL A 76 -14.89 -2.14 -3.46
C VAL A 76 -16.11 -2.36 -4.33
N ASN A 77 -16.49 -1.30 -5.05
CA ASN A 77 -17.72 -1.28 -5.88
C ASN A 77 -18.96 -1.66 -5.04
N GLY A 78 -19.02 -1.18 -3.79
CA GLY A 78 -20.11 -1.41 -2.85
C GLY A 78 -20.12 -2.80 -2.19
N LYS A 79 -19.13 -3.65 -2.45
CA LYS A 79 -19.04 -4.99 -1.85
C LYS A 79 -17.90 -5.03 -0.82
N PRO A 80 -18.13 -5.52 0.41
CA PRO A 80 -17.09 -5.71 1.40
C PRO A 80 -16.01 -6.66 0.87
N ILE A 81 -14.75 -6.34 1.14
CA ILE A 81 -13.63 -7.22 0.84
C ILE A 81 -13.25 -8.05 2.08
N ASP A 82 -12.82 -9.29 1.86
CA ASP A 82 -12.30 -10.14 2.93
C ASP A 82 -10.82 -9.79 3.20
N GLU A 83 -10.56 -9.24 4.37
CA GLU A 83 -9.23 -8.82 4.80
C GLU A 83 -8.64 -9.73 5.88
N SER A 84 -9.32 -10.82 6.22
CA SER A 84 -8.95 -11.73 7.31
C SER A 84 -7.56 -12.36 7.16
N ALA A 85 -7.08 -12.51 5.92
CA ALA A 85 -5.78 -13.11 5.63
C ALA A 85 -4.58 -12.21 6.02
N TYR A 86 -4.76 -10.88 6.11
CA TYR A 86 -3.67 -9.94 6.35
C TYR A 86 -3.95 -8.88 7.41
N LEU A 87 -5.21 -8.60 7.70
CA LEU A 87 -5.59 -7.69 8.77
C LEU A 87 -5.61 -8.44 10.11
N LYS A 88 -4.93 -7.90 11.09
CA LYS A 88 -4.94 -8.50 12.44
C LYS A 88 -6.32 -8.40 13.06
N SER A 89 -6.73 -9.46 13.78
CA SER A 89 -7.97 -9.43 14.55
C SER A 89 -8.01 -8.24 15.51
N GLY A 90 -9.14 -7.53 15.55
CA GLY A 90 -9.34 -6.36 16.40
C GLY A 90 -8.72 -5.06 15.88
N VAL A 91 -8.14 -5.05 14.68
CA VAL A 91 -7.69 -3.83 14.02
C VAL A 91 -8.78 -3.32 13.09
N ASN A 92 -9.16 -2.05 13.23
CA ASN A 92 -10.13 -1.41 12.37
C ASN A 92 -9.60 -1.30 10.94
N PRO A 93 -10.40 -1.66 9.93
CA PRO A 93 -10.06 -1.46 8.52
C PRO A 93 -9.77 0.01 8.19
N SER A 94 -10.57 0.94 8.73
CA SER A 94 -10.31 2.38 8.76
C SER A 94 -11.07 3.02 9.91
N ASP A 95 -10.47 4.01 10.56
CA ASP A 95 -11.14 4.82 11.59
C ASP A 95 -11.89 5.99 10.95
N SER A 96 -11.42 6.47 9.81
CA SER A 96 -12.02 7.60 9.09
C SER A 96 -12.78 7.12 7.85
N PRO A 97 -13.92 7.77 7.53
CA PRO A 97 -14.65 7.48 6.30
C PRO A 97 -13.89 8.02 5.09
N PHE A 98 -14.03 7.33 3.96
CA PHE A 98 -13.53 7.78 2.66
C PHE A 98 -14.27 7.10 1.52
N SER A 99 -14.24 7.73 0.34
CA SER A 99 -14.72 7.15 -0.91
C SER A 99 -13.92 7.71 -2.07
N VAL A 100 -13.22 6.85 -2.81
CA VAL A 100 -12.33 7.22 -3.91
C VAL A 100 -12.58 6.33 -5.11
N THR A 101 -12.79 6.94 -6.28
CA THR A 101 -12.78 6.23 -7.55
C THR A 101 -11.37 6.23 -8.13
N VAL A 102 -10.84 5.04 -8.39
CA VAL A 102 -9.49 4.86 -8.94
C VAL A 102 -9.50 5.21 -10.42
N THR A 103 -8.74 6.23 -10.78
CA THR A 103 -8.60 6.67 -12.18
C THR A 103 -7.67 5.77 -12.98
N ASP A 104 -7.74 5.84 -14.30
CA ASP A 104 -6.88 5.07 -15.19
C ASP A 104 -5.40 5.32 -14.90
N GLY A 105 -4.61 4.26 -14.97
CA GLY A 105 -3.17 4.30 -14.71
C GLY A 105 -2.78 4.47 -13.24
N ASN A 106 -3.70 4.33 -12.31
CA ASN A 106 -3.46 4.46 -10.87
C ASN A 106 -3.96 3.24 -10.10
N VAL A 107 -3.51 3.12 -8.84
CA VAL A 107 -4.04 2.16 -7.85
C VAL A 107 -4.30 2.85 -6.52
N PHE A 108 -5.26 2.33 -5.76
CA PHE A 108 -5.48 2.68 -4.37
C PHE A 108 -4.85 1.65 -3.46
N VAL A 109 -4.05 2.07 -2.50
CA VAL A 109 -3.24 1.17 -1.68
C VAL A 109 -3.45 1.39 -0.19
N LEU A 110 -3.41 0.29 0.58
CA LEU A 110 -3.46 0.33 2.04
C LEU A 110 -2.29 -0.46 2.64
N GLY A 111 -1.82 0.00 3.80
CA GLY A 111 -0.90 -0.79 4.61
C GLY A 111 -1.64 -1.85 5.41
N ASP A 112 -1.04 -3.03 5.58
CA ASP A 112 -1.62 -4.09 6.41
C ASP A 112 -1.66 -3.71 7.91
N ASN A 113 -0.77 -2.83 8.36
CA ASN A 113 -0.81 -2.24 9.70
C ASN A 113 -1.64 -0.95 9.69
N ARG A 114 -2.98 -1.09 9.63
CA ARG A 114 -3.94 0.01 9.45
C ARG A 114 -3.82 1.13 10.46
N SER A 115 -3.50 0.82 11.68
CA SER A 115 -3.38 1.80 12.76
C SER A 115 -2.10 2.64 12.69
N ASN A 116 -1.10 2.21 11.92
CA ASN A 116 0.16 2.91 11.73
C ASN A 116 0.65 2.75 10.29
N SER A 117 -0.10 3.31 9.36
CA SER A 117 0.24 3.29 7.93
C SER A 117 -0.12 4.62 7.30
N ARG A 118 0.88 5.30 6.75
CA ARG A 118 0.66 6.40 5.81
C ARG A 118 0.40 5.78 4.44
N ASP A 119 -0.86 5.76 4.05
CA ASP A 119 -1.34 5.16 2.80
C ASP A 119 -2.39 6.05 2.14
N SER A 120 -3.01 5.58 1.08
CA SER A 120 -3.97 6.34 0.28
C SER A 120 -5.04 7.07 1.08
N ARG A 121 -5.48 6.53 2.24
CA ARG A 121 -6.53 7.12 3.08
C ARG A 121 -6.19 8.50 3.62
N TYR A 122 -4.91 8.76 3.84
CA TYR A 122 -4.42 9.98 4.51
C TYR A 122 -3.91 11.04 3.53
N HIS A 123 -4.01 10.76 2.22
CA HIS A 123 -3.47 11.61 1.17
C HIS A 123 -4.51 11.97 0.09
N LEU A 124 -5.79 11.98 0.46
CA LEU A 124 -6.89 12.25 -0.46
C LEU A 124 -6.87 13.66 -1.06
N ASP A 125 -6.10 14.55 -0.47
CA ASP A 125 -5.90 15.95 -0.85
C ASP A 125 -4.55 16.24 -1.53
N ASP A 126 -3.79 15.20 -1.89
CA ASP A 126 -2.45 15.31 -2.50
C ASP A 126 -2.46 15.71 -3.98
N GLY A 127 -3.62 16.02 -4.54
CA GLY A 127 -3.81 16.38 -5.95
C GLY A 127 -4.05 15.17 -6.87
N ASN A 128 -3.86 13.93 -6.36
CA ASN A 128 -4.19 12.69 -7.06
C ASN A 128 -5.12 11.77 -6.23
N ASN A 129 -5.83 12.33 -5.24
CA ASN A 129 -6.76 11.62 -4.35
C ASN A 129 -6.13 10.41 -3.63
N GLY A 130 -4.86 10.51 -3.26
CA GLY A 130 -4.13 9.42 -2.61
C GLY A 130 -3.86 8.22 -3.52
N LEU A 131 -3.96 8.39 -4.82
CA LEU A 131 -3.71 7.31 -5.79
C LEU A 131 -2.23 7.22 -6.14
N VAL A 132 -1.76 6.00 -6.34
CA VAL A 132 -0.38 5.72 -6.75
C VAL A 132 -0.35 5.49 -8.26
N PRO A 133 0.37 6.33 -9.03
CA PRO A 133 0.54 6.13 -10.46
C PRO A 133 1.28 4.83 -10.78
N TYR A 134 0.91 4.14 -11.83
CA TYR A 134 1.61 2.95 -12.31
C TYR A 134 3.11 3.21 -12.58
N ASP A 135 3.44 4.42 -13.04
CA ASP A 135 4.83 4.81 -13.33
C ASP A 135 5.71 4.88 -12.08
N ASP A 136 5.13 5.08 -10.90
CA ASP A 136 5.85 5.06 -9.63
C ASP A 136 6.06 3.64 -9.08
N ILE A 137 5.36 2.64 -9.60
CA ILE A 137 5.48 1.25 -9.14
C ILE A 137 6.79 0.65 -9.66
N GLN A 138 7.64 0.23 -8.73
CA GLN A 138 8.95 -0.36 -9.04
C GLN A 138 8.88 -1.89 -9.16
N GLY A 139 7.89 -2.50 -8.53
CA GLY A 139 7.71 -3.95 -8.59
C GLY A 139 6.66 -4.49 -7.64
N VAL A 140 6.37 -5.77 -7.81
CA VAL A 140 5.49 -6.54 -6.91
C VAL A 140 6.35 -7.40 -6.00
N ALA A 141 6.07 -7.32 -4.70
CA ALA A 141 6.73 -8.15 -3.69
C ALA A 141 6.13 -9.56 -3.71
N LEU A 142 6.89 -10.52 -4.17
CA LEU A 142 6.43 -11.89 -4.37
C LEU A 142 6.76 -12.81 -3.19
N PHE A 143 7.85 -12.53 -2.48
CA PHE A 143 8.40 -13.48 -1.52
C PHE A 143 9.17 -12.77 -0.41
N ARG A 144 8.90 -13.19 0.86
CA ARG A 144 9.70 -12.78 2.01
C ARG A 144 10.73 -13.86 2.31
N PHE A 145 12.01 -13.50 2.33
CA PHE A 145 13.12 -14.44 2.57
C PHE A 145 13.87 -14.20 3.89
N TRP A 146 13.56 -13.12 4.58
CA TRP A 146 14.15 -12.81 5.88
C TRP A 146 13.11 -12.20 6.84
N PRO A 147 13.14 -12.54 8.13
CA PRO A 147 13.97 -13.56 8.77
C PRO A 147 13.56 -14.97 8.36
N PHE A 148 14.49 -15.92 8.44
CA PHE A 148 14.26 -17.33 8.05
C PHE A 148 13.06 -17.99 8.73
N THR A 149 12.70 -17.52 9.94
CA THR A 149 11.53 -18.00 10.69
C THR A 149 10.18 -17.58 10.07
N ARG A 150 10.19 -16.68 9.09
CA ARG A 150 8.99 -16.12 8.46
C ARG A 150 9.08 -16.15 6.93
N ILE A 151 9.84 -17.10 6.38
CA ILE A 151 9.91 -17.29 4.93
C ILE A 151 8.52 -17.67 4.40
N GLY A 152 8.10 -17.03 3.31
CA GLY A 152 6.82 -17.35 2.67
C GLY A 152 6.48 -16.46 1.49
N ILE A 153 5.52 -16.95 0.71
CA ILE A 153 4.91 -16.19 -0.39
C ILE A 153 4.04 -15.10 0.23
N LEU A 154 4.06 -13.93 -0.36
CA LEU A 154 3.22 -12.80 0.03
C LEU A 154 1.98 -12.81 -0.87
N ASN A 155 0.85 -13.13 -0.27
CA ASN A 155 -0.46 -13.08 -0.92
C ASN A 155 -1.26 -11.90 -0.37
#